data_d64f818d43a360d4de83b6881572c6e7
#
_entry.id   d64f818d43a360d4de83b6881572c6e7
#
_cell.length_a   1.000
_cell.length_b   1.000
_cell.length_c   1.000
_cell.angle_alpha   90.00
_cell.angle_beta   90.00
_cell.angle_gamma   90.00
#
_symmetry.space_group_name_H-M   'P 1'
#
loop_
_entity.id
_entity.type
_entity.pdbx_description
1 polymer ?
#
loop_
_entity_poly.entity_id
_entity_poly.type
_entity_poly.pdbx_seq_one_letter_code
_entity_poly.pdbx_strand_id
1 'polypeptide(L)' 'MRLTEFHGLVTGRFGAAYGSSVLVDHVLTALGGRTASQAVEDGVEPRDVWRALCADFDVPRDQW' A
#
# COMPACT_ATOMS: atom_id res chain seq x y z
N MET A 1 4.25 10.13 6.78
CA MET A 1 3.11 9.23 7.13
C MET A 1 3.57 8.16 8.10
N ARG A 2 2.81 7.92 9.14
CA ARG A 2 3.10 6.84 10.08
C ARG A 2 2.54 5.53 9.58
N LEU A 3 3.12 4.42 10.01
CA LEU A 3 2.65 3.09 9.59
C LEU A 3 1.20 2.83 10.00
N THR A 4 0.78 3.33 11.16
CA THR A 4 -0.62 3.21 11.61
C THR A 4 -1.57 3.96 10.67
N GLU A 5 -1.16 5.12 10.16
CA GLU A 5 -1.94 5.88 9.18
C GLU A 5 -2.04 5.11 7.86
N PHE A 6 -0.92 4.53 7.42
CA PHE A 6 -0.89 3.70 6.22
C PHE A 6 -1.87 2.54 6.33
N HIS A 7 -1.84 1.79 7.43
CA HIS A 7 -2.78 0.68 7.63
C HIS A 7 -4.23 1.15 7.66
N GLY A 8 -4.48 2.31 8.25
CA GLY A 8 -5.82 2.91 8.26
C GLY A 8 -6.32 3.25 6.86
N LEU A 9 -5.45 3.79 6.01
CA LEU A 9 -5.79 4.10 4.63
C LEU A 9 -6.10 2.83 3.83
N VAL A 10 -5.29 1.80 4.00
CA VAL A 10 -5.49 0.50 3.32
C VAL A 10 -6.82 -0.11 3.75
N THR A 11 -7.09 -0.15 5.04
CA THR A 11 -8.35 -0.69 5.57
C THR A 11 -9.54 0.12 5.09
N GLY A 12 -9.42 1.44 5.09
CA GLY A 12 -10.50 2.33 4.64
C GLY A 12 -10.80 2.19 3.15
N ARG A 13 -9.78 1.95 2.32
CA ARG A 13 -9.96 1.82 0.87
C ARG A 13 -10.36 0.42 0.44
N PHE A 14 -9.74 -0.60 1.01
CA PHE A 14 -9.88 -1.99 0.55
C PHE A 14 -10.72 -2.87 1.49
N GLY A 15 -10.97 -2.42 2.70
CA GLY A 15 -11.56 -3.24 3.75
C GLY A 15 -10.49 -4.06 4.48
N ALA A 16 -10.83 -4.57 5.66
CA ALA A 16 -9.85 -5.26 6.50
C ALA A 16 -9.33 -6.56 5.86
N ALA A 17 -10.24 -7.40 5.38
CA ALA A 17 -9.88 -8.70 4.81
C ALA A 17 -9.13 -8.56 3.49
N TYR A 18 -9.70 -7.82 2.54
CA TYR A 18 -9.09 -7.63 1.22
C TYR A 18 -7.79 -6.82 1.34
N GLY A 19 -7.78 -5.80 2.19
CA GLY A 19 -6.58 -5.00 2.43
C GLY A 19 -5.42 -5.83 2.93
N SER A 20 -5.67 -6.78 3.82
CA SER A 20 -4.62 -7.69 4.29
C SER A 20 -4.04 -8.54 3.15
N SER A 21 -4.88 -9.05 2.27
CA SER A 21 -4.44 -9.78 1.07
C SER A 21 -3.62 -8.91 0.14
N VAL A 22 -4.07 -7.68 -0.12
CA VAL A 22 -3.38 -6.75 -1.00
C VAL A 22 -1.96 -6.50 -0.49
N LEU A 23 -1.80 -6.32 0.81
CA LEU A 23 -0.49 -6.02 1.39
C LEU A 23 0.52 -7.16 1.23
N VAL A 24 0.09 -8.41 1.26
CA VAL A 24 1.00 -9.56 1.23
C VAL A 24 1.06 -10.26 -0.12
N ASP A 25 0.08 -10.08 -0.99
CA ASP A 25 -0.01 -10.82 -2.24
C ASP A 25 0.25 -9.97 -3.48
N HIS A 26 -0.07 -8.67 -3.44
CA HIS A 26 0.09 -7.82 -4.62
C HIS A 26 1.52 -7.30 -4.75
N VAL A 27 2.14 -7.61 -5.87
CA VAL A 27 3.50 -7.18 -6.18
C VAL A 27 3.47 -5.79 -6.82
N LEU A 28 4.25 -4.87 -6.25
CA LEU A 28 4.34 -3.49 -6.72
C LEU A 28 5.57 -3.32 -7.60
N THR A 29 5.35 -3.24 -8.90
CA THR A 29 6.44 -3.07 -9.87
C THR A 29 7.27 -1.82 -9.59
N ALA A 30 6.60 -0.74 -9.22
CA ALA A 30 7.25 0.53 -8.89
C ALA A 30 8.21 0.44 -7.70
N LEU A 31 8.07 -0.58 -6.88
CA LEU A 31 8.93 -0.81 -5.70
C LEU A 31 9.86 -2.00 -5.89
N GLY A 32 10.29 -2.23 -7.11
CA GLY A 32 11.27 -3.27 -7.42
C GLY A 32 10.70 -4.68 -7.35
N GLY A 33 9.39 -4.84 -7.55
CA GLY A 33 8.75 -6.15 -7.51
C GLY A 33 8.49 -6.67 -6.09
N ARG A 34 8.44 -5.78 -5.11
CA ARG A 34 8.13 -6.13 -3.72
C ARG A 34 6.63 -6.02 -3.45
N THR A 35 6.14 -6.81 -2.51
CA THR A 35 4.81 -6.56 -1.94
C THR A 35 4.88 -5.34 -1.02
N ALA A 36 3.73 -4.78 -0.69
CA ALA A 36 3.69 -3.65 0.24
C ALA A 36 4.32 -4.01 1.59
N SER A 37 4.03 -5.20 2.11
CA SER A 37 4.60 -5.68 3.37
C SER A 37 6.12 -5.77 3.30
N GLN A 38 6.66 -6.31 2.22
CA GLN A 38 8.11 -6.40 2.02
C GLN A 38 8.75 -5.03 1.92
N ALA A 39 8.13 -4.11 1.20
CA ALA A 39 8.65 -2.75 1.05
C ALA A 39 8.73 -2.03 2.40
N VAL A 40 7.69 -2.16 3.22
CA VAL A 40 7.68 -1.57 4.57
C VAL A 40 8.78 -2.17 5.43
N GLU A 41 8.95 -3.49 5.40
CA GLU A 41 10.03 -4.16 6.15
C GLU A 41 11.41 -3.69 5.70
N ASP A 42 11.58 -3.43 4.42
CA ASP A 42 12.85 -2.97 3.84
C ASP A 42 13.12 -1.49 4.06
N GLY A 43 12.25 -0.79 4.75
CA GLY A 43 12.43 0.61 5.10
C GLY A 43 11.92 1.62 4.07
N VAL A 44 11.12 1.17 3.10
CA VAL A 44 10.49 2.10 2.16
C VAL A 44 9.45 2.93 2.91
N GLU A 45 9.43 4.23 2.67
CA GLU A 45 8.49 5.12 3.33
C GLU A 45 7.03 4.67 3.10
N PRO A 46 6.21 4.58 4.15
CA PRO A 46 4.81 4.18 3.98
C PRO A 46 4.04 5.02 2.96
N ARG A 47 4.35 6.32 2.87
CA ARG A 47 3.74 7.19 1.86
C ARG A 47 4.01 6.70 0.45
N ASP A 48 5.24 6.29 0.17
CA ASP A 48 5.63 5.83 -1.16
C ASP A 48 4.96 4.49 -1.47
N VAL A 49 4.83 3.63 -0.47
CA VAL A 49 4.11 2.37 -0.62
C VAL A 49 2.62 2.63 -0.91
N TRP A 50 2.01 3.56 -0.19
CA TRP A 50 0.62 3.96 -0.41
C TRP A 50 0.41 4.49 -1.83
N ARG A 51 1.30 5.35 -2.30
CA ARG A 51 1.23 5.91 -3.65
C ARG A 51 1.34 4.82 -4.72
N ALA A 52 2.23 3.86 -4.53
CA ALA A 52 2.36 2.75 -5.45
C ALA A 52 1.10 1.89 -5.51
N LEU A 53 0.48 1.63 -4.35
CA LEU A 53 -0.80 0.92 -4.29
C LEU A 53 -1.90 1.70 -5.02
N CYS A 54 -2.00 3.00 -4.76
CA CYS A 54 -3.00 3.84 -5.38
C CYS A 54 -2.86 3.85 -6.91
N ALA A 55 -1.63 3.90 -7.41
CA ALA A 55 -1.39 3.88 -8.85
C ALA A 55 -1.82 2.55 -9.47
N ASP A 56 -1.47 1.43 -8.83
CA ASP A 56 -1.80 0.10 -9.35
C ASP A 56 -3.30 -0.21 -9.33
N PHE A 57 -4.02 0.32 -8.35
CA PHE A 57 -5.45 0.09 -8.19
C PHE A 57 -6.33 1.24 -8.70
N ASP A 58 -5.75 2.17 -9.45
CA ASP A 58 -6.47 3.31 -10.03
C ASP A 58 -7.29 4.12 -9.02
N VAL A 59 -6.76 4.30 -7.83
CA VAL A 59 -7.42 5.13 -6.82
C VAL A 59 -7.43 6.59 -7.30
N PRO A 60 -8.57 7.29 -7.23
CA PRO A 60 -8.61 8.71 -7.62
C PRO A 60 -7.56 9.52 -6.85
N ARG A 61 -6.90 10.46 -7.57
CA ARG A 61 -5.79 11.24 -6.99
C ARG A 61 -6.18 12.01 -5.74
N ASP A 62 -7.40 12.47 -5.67
CA ASP A 62 -7.90 13.20 -4.50
C ASP A 62 -8.09 12.31 -3.27
N GLN A 63 -7.97 11.01 -3.42
CA GLN A 63 -8.06 10.05 -2.33
C GLN A 63 -6.70 9.45 -1.95
N TRP A 64 -5.65 9.93 -2.56
CA TRP A 64 -4.29 9.48 -2.20
C TRP A 64 -3.83 10.09 -0.84
#